data_cc0c5eca1d38fb113b4d70016c112c38
#
_entry.id   cc0c5eca1d38fb113b4d70016c112c38
#
_cell.length_a   1.000
_cell.length_b   1.000
_cell.length_c   1.000
_cell.angle_alpha   90.00
_cell.angle_beta   90.00
_cell.angle_gamma   90.00
#
_symmetry.space_group_name_H-M   'P 1'
#
loop_
_entity.id
_entity.type
_entity.pdbx_description
1 polymer ?
#
loop_
_entity_poly.entity_id
_entity_poly.type
_entity_poly.pdbx_seq_one_letter_code
_entity_poly.pdbx_strand_id
1 'polypeptide(L)' 'MADITKFFDKDYEQKDFSELADAPVEAIAGLSQADAAALRQALNIKTIRDLAENKYVRIAQAVVALSATSKKM' A
#
# COMPACT_ATOMS: atom_id res chain seq x y z
N MET A 1 3.86 -20.74 0.97
CA MET A 1 3.43 -19.48 0.38
C MET A 1 2.87 -18.56 1.44
N ALA A 2 3.21 -17.30 1.37
CA ALA A 2 2.70 -16.35 2.35
C ALA A 2 1.20 -16.13 2.15
N ASP A 3 0.49 -16.06 3.27
CA ASP A 3 -0.92 -15.78 3.26
C ASP A 3 -1.12 -14.28 3.39
N ILE A 4 -1.46 -13.61 2.31
CA ILE A 4 -1.61 -12.16 2.33
C ILE A 4 -2.97 -11.70 2.85
N THR A 5 -3.91 -12.62 3.06
CA THR A 5 -5.23 -12.21 3.54
C THR A 5 -5.16 -11.53 4.89
N LYS A 6 -4.18 -11.88 5.71
CA LYS A 6 -4.05 -11.25 7.02
C LYS A 6 -3.66 -9.78 6.95
N PHE A 7 -3.26 -9.30 5.79
CA PHE A 7 -2.93 -7.88 5.62
C PHE A 7 -4.13 -7.03 5.24
N PHE A 8 -5.31 -7.65 5.10
CA PHE A 8 -6.52 -6.95 4.69
C PHE A 8 -7.63 -7.17 5.71
N ASP A 9 -8.56 -6.22 5.77
CA ASP A 9 -9.75 -6.39 6.57
C ASP A 9 -10.57 -7.55 6.03
N LYS A 10 -11.36 -8.16 6.90
CA LYS A 10 -12.11 -9.37 6.55
C LYS A 10 -12.96 -9.23 5.30
N ASP A 11 -13.53 -8.05 5.08
CA ASP A 11 -14.40 -7.82 3.93
C ASP A 11 -13.66 -7.99 2.62
N TYR A 12 -12.34 -7.95 2.63
CA TYR A 12 -11.53 -7.98 1.42
C TYR A 12 -10.74 -9.26 1.26
N GLU A 13 -10.82 -10.19 2.22
CA GLU A 13 -9.97 -11.40 2.18
C GLU A 13 -10.30 -12.33 1.02
N GLN A 14 -11.53 -12.26 0.51
CA GLN A 14 -11.99 -13.15 -0.55
C GLN A 14 -11.83 -12.54 -1.95
N LYS A 15 -11.35 -11.32 -2.04
CA LYS A 15 -11.25 -10.65 -3.33
C LYS A 15 -9.95 -11.03 -4.04
N ASP A 16 -9.98 -11.02 -5.36
CA ASP A 16 -8.77 -11.28 -6.11
C ASP A 16 -7.88 -10.02 -6.14
N PHE A 17 -6.68 -10.15 -6.69
CA PHE A 17 -5.71 -9.06 -6.64
C PHE A 17 -6.15 -7.84 -7.43
N SER A 18 -6.84 -8.01 -8.55
CA SER A 18 -7.27 -6.84 -9.30
C SER A 18 -8.36 -6.08 -8.56
N GLU A 19 -9.23 -6.78 -7.86
CA GLU A 19 -10.23 -6.13 -7.03
C GLU A 19 -9.58 -5.40 -5.86
N LEU A 20 -8.58 -6.06 -5.24
CA LEU A 20 -7.87 -5.46 -4.11
C LEU A 20 -7.12 -4.22 -4.52
N ALA A 21 -6.56 -4.21 -5.72
CA ALA A 21 -5.81 -3.04 -6.17
C ALA A 21 -6.68 -1.79 -6.23
N ASP A 22 -7.96 -1.96 -6.56
CA ASP A 22 -8.88 -0.84 -6.67
C ASP A 22 -9.71 -0.60 -5.42
N ALA A 23 -9.46 -1.36 -4.35
CA ALA A 23 -10.13 -1.17 -3.08
C ALA A 23 -9.61 0.08 -2.39
N PRO A 24 -10.42 0.67 -1.48
CA PRO A 24 -9.95 1.82 -0.72
C PRO A 24 -8.67 1.48 0.06
N VAL A 25 -7.81 2.46 0.25
CA VAL A 25 -6.53 2.21 0.93
C VAL A 25 -6.73 1.70 2.35
N GLU A 26 -7.82 2.06 3.00
CA GLU A 26 -8.10 1.58 4.36
C GLU A 26 -8.51 0.11 4.40
N ALA A 27 -8.63 -0.55 3.25
CA ALA A 27 -8.80 -2.00 3.23
C ALA A 27 -7.57 -2.71 3.77
N ILE A 28 -6.42 -2.07 3.74
CA ILE A 28 -5.21 -2.64 4.34
C ILE A 28 -5.39 -2.63 5.85
N ALA A 29 -5.23 -3.82 6.46
CA ALA A 29 -5.40 -3.95 7.90
C ALA A 29 -4.41 -3.04 8.62
N GLY A 30 -4.89 -2.30 9.60
CA GLY A 30 -4.07 -1.37 10.36
C GLY A 30 -4.17 0.07 9.89
N LEU A 31 -4.73 0.33 8.70
CA LEU A 31 -4.97 1.70 8.27
C LEU A 31 -6.38 2.11 8.68
N SER A 32 -6.47 3.13 9.51
CA SER A 32 -7.76 3.64 9.96
C SER A 32 -8.36 4.56 8.91
N GLN A 33 -9.63 4.91 9.12
CA GLN A 33 -10.26 5.88 8.24
C GLN A 33 -9.60 7.25 8.35
N ALA A 34 -9.08 7.59 9.52
CA ALA A 34 -8.34 8.84 9.70
C ALA A 34 -7.04 8.82 8.88
N ASP A 35 -6.35 7.67 8.86
CA ASP A 35 -5.15 7.52 8.06
C ASP A 35 -5.48 7.67 6.58
N ALA A 36 -6.56 7.05 6.14
CA ALA A 36 -6.98 7.13 4.74
C ALA A 36 -7.34 8.56 4.36
N ALA A 37 -8.02 9.28 5.25
CA ALA A 37 -8.36 10.67 4.98
C ALA A 37 -7.11 11.53 4.85
N ALA A 38 -6.11 11.27 5.69
CA ALA A 38 -4.85 12.00 5.63
C ALA A 38 -4.12 11.74 4.33
N LEU A 39 -4.09 10.49 3.87
CA LEU A 39 -3.45 10.14 2.61
C LEU A 39 -4.15 10.79 1.42
N ARG A 40 -5.48 10.80 1.45
CA ARG A 40 -6.26 11.45 0.39
C ARG A 40 -5.97 12.94 0.34
N GLN A 41 -5.94 13.56 1.49
CA GLN A 41 -5.77 15.00 1.57
C GLN A 41 -4.35 15.42 1.23
N ALA A 42 -3.37 14.69 1.73
CA ALA A 42 -1.96 15.07 1.55
C ALA A 42 -1.42 14.67 0.19
N LEU A 43 -1.77 13.48 -0.30
CA LEU A 43 -1.14 12.90 -1.49
C LEU A 43 -2.13 12.45 -2.55
N ASN A 44 -3.41 12.71 -2.34
CA ASN A 44 -4.48 12.30 -3.26
C ASN A 44 -4.50 10.78 -3.47
N ILE A 45 -4.20 10.03 -2.43
CA ILE A 45 -4.20 8.58 -2.45
C ILE A 45 -5.54 8.08 -1.91
N LYS A 46 -6.29 7.36 -2.74
CA LYS A 46 -7.61 6.85 -2.37
C LYS A 46 -7.66 5.33 -2.35
N THR A 47 -6.97 4.70 -3.29
CA THR A 47 -7.01 3.25 -3.44
C THR A 47 -5.62 2.68 -3.19
N ILE A 48 -5.58 1.34 -3.06
CA ILE A 48 -4.31 0.64 -2.94
C ILE A 48 -3.45 0.89 -4.17
N ARG A 49 -4.07 0.92 -5.35
CA ARG A 49 -3.35 1.22 -6.59
C ARG A 49 -2.73 2.61 -6.54
N ASP A 50 -3.50 3.60 -6.06
CA ASP A 50 -2.98 4.96 -5.95
C ASP A 50 -1.76 5.03 -5.06
N LEU A 51 -1.79 4.29 -3.95
CA LEU A 51 -0.65 4.25 -3.03
C LEU A 51 0.57 3.64 -3.72
N ALA A 52 0.37 2.52 -4.41
CA ALA A 52 1.47 1.82 -5.06
C ALA A 52 2.08 2.63 -6.20
N GLU A 53 1.25 3.40 -6.91
CA GLU A 53 1.69 4.17 -8.07
C GLU A 53 2.09 5.60 -7.74
N ASN A 54 1.95 5.99 -6.47
CA ASN A 54 2.35 7.33 -6.05
C ASN A 54 3.86 7.49 -6.25
N LYS A 55 4.25 8.59 -6.92
CA LYS A 55 5.65 8.75 -7.28
C LYS A 55 6.57 8.86 -6.08
N TYR A 56 6.10 9.45 -4.98
CA TYR A 56 6.94 9.57 -3.80
C TYR A 56 7.15 8.23 -3.13
N VAL A 57 6.11 7.40 -3.09
CA VAL A 57 6.22 6.05 -2.54
C VAL A 57 7.19 5.23 -3.40
N ARG A 58 7.08 5.35 -4.72
CA ARG A 58 7.95 4.60 -5.63
C ARG A 58 9.40 5.02 -5.48
N ILE A 59 9.65 6.31 -5.35
CA ILE A 59 11.01 6.80 -5.14
C ILE A 59 11.58 6.27 -3.83
N ALA A 60 10.77 6.31 -2.76
CA ALA A 60 11.21 5.81 -1.46
C ALA A 60 11.55 4.34 -1.52
N GLN A 61 10.73 3.55 -2.20
CA GLN A 61 10.98 2.12 -2.34
C GLN A 61 12.25 1.87 -3.14
N ALA A 62 12.48 2.65 -4.18
CA ALA A 62 13.69 2.51 -4.99
C ALA A 62 14.94 2.82 -4.17
N VAL A 63 14.89 3.87 -3.36
CA VAL A 63 16.02 4.24 -2.51
C VAL A 63 16.35 3.12 -1.53
N VAL A 64 15.34 2.57 -0.89
CA VAL A 64 15.55 1.50 0.07
C VAL A 64 16.10 0.24 -0.62
N ALA A 65 15.56 -0.08 -1.78
CA ALA A 65 16.04 -1.24 -2.53
C ALA A 65 17.50 -1.08 -2.92
N LEU A 66 17.89 0.11 -3.37
CA LEU A 66 19.27 0.37 -3.75
C LEU A 66 20.19 0.40 -2.55
N SER A 67 19.72 0.92 -1.42
CA SER A 67 20.55 0.94 -0.23
C SER A 67 20.88 -0.48 0.25
N ALA A 68 19.96 -1.40 0.06
CA ALA A 68 20.19 -2.79 0.44
C ALA A 68 21.30 -3.42 -0.40
N THR A 69 21.43 -3.02 -1.66
CA THR A 69 22.46 -3.59 -2.53
C THR A 69 23.80 -2.90 -2.38
N SER A 70 23.83 -1.67 -1.89
CA SER A 70 25.07 -0.89 -1.80
C SER A 70 25.64 -0.80 -0.39
N LYS A 71 24.99 -1.40 0.58
CA LYS A 71 25.41 -1.26 1.97
C LYS A 71 26.76 -1.87 2.26
N LYS A 72 27.23 -2.71 1.38
CA LYS A 72 28.52 -3.36 1.56
C LYS A 72 29.68 -2.43 1.31
N MET A 73 29.41 -1.36 0.68
CA MET A 73 30.45 -0.44 0.24
C MET A 73 31.13 0.31 1.37
#